data_7507f01df653ec0325bebfe7a52dde94
#
_entry.id   7507f01df653ec0325bebfe7a52dde94
#
_cell.length_a   1.000
_cell.length_b   1.000
_cell.length_c   1.000
_cell.angle_alpha   90.00
_cell.angle_beta   90.00
_cell.angle_gamma   90.00
#
_symmetry.space_group_name_H-M   'P 1'
#
loop_
_entity.id
_entity.type
_entity.pdbx_description
1 polymer ?
#
loop_
_entity_poly.entity_id
_entity_poly.type
_entity_poly.pdbx_seq_one_letter_code
_entity_poly.pdbx_strand_id
1 'polypeptide(L)'
;MKEESGLRVSPRLAGQAADALLAVLPDGAADSPALFAASDGASSGRALPAWHRSTPADQRLGVWLRRHPSLGARERRWLSDRVYDVLRHGRAYETFLRQYPIDPGCTGGGNAIRPARAGLGDAPLPSVVPDGGREGTAGVQAMQRVQAVQEGRLLALIHLSEAMRQQASAARAQSSPPCQDVPRQDGEQQCGADAQHGIHPWHETDALTTLAGDYTRWLATQPPAVRFSLPDWLWQRIGAAHGEQAPALAAHLLLPASTDIRCNLLKGTPAALQKLLAAAGLTAEPVAEVPTALRLSGRPALARLPQFGQGWFELQDAGSQAIVDTCGVKRGARVIDFCAGAGGKTLALAARMRNQGQILAFDTEEARLSRLTPRLMRAGVDIVTTLRIDGCDDPRLVRYQGWADLVLVDAPCSGSGTLRRHPDLKWRLQPDDVDHYQQLQRTIVLAALRLLRPGGRLVYATCSLLADENAQQMQWLAERLGSGWQATAQRAWLPGEQGGDAFFMAAWEKPG
;
A
#
# COMPACT_ATOMS: atom_id res chain seq x y z
N MET A 1 23.53 1.48 -12.55
CA MET A 1 22.65 2.26 -11.64
C MET A 1 23.34 3.58 -11.37
N LYS A 2 22.87 4.67 -12.01
CA LYS A 2 23.36 6.02 -11.67
C LYS A 2 22.74 6.38 -10.32
N GLU A 3 23.60 6.68 -9.38
CA GLU A 3 23.29 7.07 -8.02
C GLU A 3 22.20 8.15 -7.95
N GLU A 4 21.21 7.94 -7.11
CA GLU A 4 20.23 8.97 -6.71
C GLU A 4 20.86 10.04 -5.77
N SER A 5 22.19 10.12 -5.74
CA SER A 5 22.99 11.02 -4.95
C SER A 5 23.01 12.41 -5.61
N GLY A 6 22.13 13.31 -5.18
CA GLY A 6 22.24 14.69 -5.63
C GLY A 6 21.05 15.60 -5.40
N LEU A 7 19.97 15.17 -4.75
CA LEU A 7 18.94 16.10 -4.32
C LEU A 7 19.34 16.73 -2.98
N ARG A 8 19.71 18.00 -2.98
CA ARG A 8 19.88 18.76 -1.73
C ARG A 8 18.50 19.03 -1.14
N VAL A 9 18.23 18.46 0.03
CA VAL A 9 16.99 18.72 0.77
C VAL A 9 17.11 20.12 1.36
N SER A 10 16.40 21.07 0.79
CA SER A 10 16.34 22.44 1.33
C SER A 10 15.29 22.51 2.45
N PRO A 11 15.38 23.45 3.39
CA PRO A 11 14.33 23.69 4.40
C PRO A 11 12.95 23.90 3.76
N ARG A 12 12.90 24.55 2.58
CA ARG A 12 11.67 24.71 1.80
C ARG A 12 11.08 23.35 1.38
N LEU A 13 11.90 22.42 0.88
CA LEU A 13 11.42 21.11 0.44
C LEU A 13 10.96 20.24 1.63
N ALA A 14 11.66 20.33 2.78
CA ALA A 14 11.23 19.66 4.00
C ALA A 14 9.88 20.21 4.51
N GLY A 15 9.70 21.55 4.50
CA GLY A 15 8.42 22.19 4.81
C GLY A 15 7.29 21.74 3.88
N GLN A 16 7.55 21.67 2.57
CA GLN A 16 6.56 21.15 1.60
C GLN A 16 6.22 19.67 1.83
N ALA A 17 7.16 18.85 2.32
CA ALA A 17 6.88 17.48 2.69
C ALA A 17 6.00 17.39 3.95
N ALA A 18 6.20 18.28 4.93
CA ALA A 18 5.33 18.36 6.10
C ALA A 18 3.91 18.81 5.72
N ASP A 19 3.76 19.79 4.84
CA ASP A 19 2.46 20.22 4.30
C ASP A 19 1.77 19.09 3.52
N ALA A 20 2.52 18.36 2.72
CA ALA A 20 1.98 17.21 1.99
C ALA A 20 1.55 16.08 2.93
N LEU A 21 2.32 15.84 4.01
CA LEU A 21 1.97 14.86 5.03
C LEU A 21 0.68 15.27 5.74
N LEU A 22 0.55 16.54 6.13
CA LEU A 22 -0.68 17.06 6.73
C LEU A 22 -1.89 16.87 5.81
N ALA A 23 -1.72 17.12 4.52
CA ALA A 23 -2.79 16.96 3.52
C ALA A 23 -3.24 15.49 3.30
N VAL A 24 -2.42 14.50 3.66
CA VAL A 24 -2.75 13.07 3.49
C VAL A 24 -3.18 12.39 4.78
N LEU A 25 -2.94 13.00 5.94
CA LEU A 25 -3.44 12.46 7.21
C LEU A 25 -4.97 12.46 7.24
N PRO A 26 -5.60 11.51 7.92
CA PRO A 26 -7.05 11.50 8.12
C PRO A 26 -7.54 12.79 8.78
N ASP A 27 -8.76 13.22 8.43
CA ASP A 27 -9.37 14.41 9.01
C ASP A 27 -9.47 14.25 10.54
N GLY A 28 -9.01 15.24 11.30
CA GLY A 28 -8.93 15.21 12.76
C GLY A 28 -7.67 14.53 13.33
N ALA A 29 -6.85 13.85 12.54
CA ALA A 29 -5.59 13.27 13.02
C ALA A 29 -4.59 14.36 13.42
N ALA A 30 -4.60 15.49 12.72
CA ALA A 30 -3.74 16.64 13.04
C ALA A 30 -4.08 17.26 14.40
N ASP A 31 -5.34 17.21 14.82
CA ASP A 31 -5.81 17.77 16.10
C ASP A 31 -5.66 16.78 17.26
N SER A 32 -5.28 15.54 16.98
CA SER A 32 -5.03 14.52 17.99
C SER A 32 -3.72 14.77 18.72
N PRO A 33 -3.66 14.58 20.04
CA PRO A 33 -2.41 14.60 20.80
C PRO A 33 -1.44 13.51 20.33
N ALA A 34 -1.93 12.50 19.58
CA ALA A 34 -1.14 11.48 18.90
C ALA A 34 -1.59 11.36 17.44
N LEU A 35 -0.69 11.72 16.49
CA LEU A 35 -0.97 11.65 15.05
C LEU A 35 -1.28 10.22 14.57
N PHE A 36 -0.71 9.22 15.22
CA PHE A 36 -0.81 7.80 14.90
C PHE A 36 -1.28 6.96 16.11
N ALA A 37 -1.98 7.56 17.08
CA ALA A 37 -2.63 6.79 18.12
C ALA A 37 -3.83 6.04 17.51
N ALA A 38 -3.87 4.74 17.75
CA ALA A 38 -5.11 4.02 17.64
C ALA A 38 -6.06 4.61 18.70
N SER A 39 -7.24 5.05 18.29
CA SER A 39 -8.31 5.26 19.26
C SER A 39 -8.62 3.87 19.83
N ASP A 40 -8.26 3.63 21.08
CA ASP A 40 -8.75 2.49 21.84
C ASP A 40 -10.27 2.67 21.97
N GLY A 41 -10.98 2.14 20.96
CA GLY A 41 -12.39 2.36 20.78
C GLY A 41 -13.21 1.68 21.85
N ALA A 42 -13.72 2.46 22.77
CA ALA A 42 -14.94 2.10 23.46
C ALA A 42 -16.11 2.27 22.47
N SER A 43 -16.59 1.15 21.96
CA SER A 43 -17.71 1.07 21.02
C SER A 43 -19.00 1.57 21.67
N SER A 44 -19.51 2.67 21.18
CA SER A 44 -20.92 3.00 21.28
C SER A 44 -21.47 2.98 19.85
N GLY A 45 -22.49 2.15 19.61
CA GLY A 45 -23.09 1.87 18.29
C GLY A 45 -23.51 3.10 17.49
N ARG A 46 -22.55 3.71 16.82
CA ARG A 46 -22.73 4.83 15.93
C ARG A 46 -22.28 4.45 14.52
N ALA A 47 -22.97 5.00 13.53
CA ALA A 47 -22.61 4.91 12.12
C ALA A 47 -21.10 5.08 11.92
N LEU A 48 -20.52 4.29 10.99
CA LEU A 48 -19.09 4.28 10.64
C LEU A 48 -18.49 5.70 10.73
N PRO A 49 -17.36 5.89 11.41
CA PRO A 49 -16.71 7.18 11.57
C PRO A 49 -16.48 7.86 10.23
N ALA A 50 -16.58 9.19 10.19
CA ALA A 50 -16.52 9.99 8.96
C ALA A 50 -15.24 9.75 8.12
N TRP A 51 -14.17 9.27 8.74
CA TRP A 51 -12.89 9.01 8.08
C TRP A 51 -12.78 7.67 7.33
N HIS A 52 -13.72 6.71 7.51
CA HIS A 52 -13.94 5.61 6.58
C HIS A 52 -14.27 6.10 5.16
N ARG A 53 -14.84 7.28 5.08
CA ARG A 53 -15.11 7.98 3.82
C ARG A 53 -13.94 8.83 3.36
N SER A 54 -12.83 8.87 4.11
CA SER A 54 -11.68 9.69 3.76
C SER A 54 -10.99 9.11 2.52
N THR A 55 -10.72 10.00 1.57
CA THR A 55 -9.98 9.68 0.36
C THR A 55 -8.62 9.07 0.73
N PRO A 56 -8.19 7.94 0.11
CA PRO A 56 -6.88 7.34 0.36
C PRO A 56 -5.71 8.32 0.19
N ALA A 57 -4.62 8.10 0.94
CA ALA A 57 -3.47 9.01 0.97
C ALA A 57 -2.84 9.23 -0.41
N ASP A 58 -2.81 8.22 -1.28
CA ASP A 58 -2.31 8.32 -2.64
C ASP A 58 -3.12 9.31 -3.49
N GLN A 59 -4.44 9.32 -3.35
CA GLN A 59 -5.31 10.26 -4.04
C GLN A 59 -5.15 11.67 -3.49
N ARG A 60 -5.10 11.83 -2.15
CA ARG A 60 -4.88 13.13 -1.49
C ARG A 60 -3.53 13.71 -1.89
N LEU A 61 -2.47 12.91 -1.84
CA LEU A 61 -1.13 13.32 -2.27
C LEU A 61 -1.11 13.70 -3.76
N GLY A 62 -1.81 12.94 -4.60
CA GLY A 62 -1.95 13.25 -6.02
C GLY A 62 -2.65 14.59 -6.27
N VAL A 63 -3.68 14.94 -5.48
CA VAL A 63 -4.33 16.26 -5.53
C VAL A 63 -3.36 17.35 -5.09
N TRP A 64 -2.67 17.15 -3.97
CA TRP A 64 -1.70 18.10 -3.45
C TRP A 64 -0.57 18.38 -4.46
N LEU A 65 0.02 17.34 -5.04
CA LEU A 65 1.08 17.47 -6.06
C LEU A 65 0.62 18.23 -7.31
N ARG A 66 -0.64 18.10 -7.73
CA ARG A 66 -1.18 18.88 -8.87
C ARG A 66 -1.29 20.37 -8.55
N ARG A 67 -1.53 20.74 -7.29
CA ARG A 67 -1.57 22.13 -6.83
C ARG A 67 -0.18 22.75 -6.68
N HIS A 68 0.89 21.95 -6.76
CA HIS A 68 2.28 22.41 -6.65
C HIS A 68 3.07 22.08 -7.94
N PRO A 69 2.74 22.73 -9.07
CA PRO A 69 3.35 22.44 -10.37
C PRO A 69 4.84 22.80 -10.45
N SER A 70 5.32 23.69 -9.57
CA SER A 70 6.71 24.12 -9.51
C SER A 70 7.70 23.05 -9.03
N LEU A 71 7.20 21.95 -8.44
CA LEU A 71 8.04 20.82 -8.02
C LEU A 71 8.54 20.02 -9.22
N GLY A 72 9.86 19.86 -9.32
CA GLY A 72 10.49 19.00 -10.31
C GLY A 72 10.24 17.50 -10.06
N ALA A 73 10.52 16.65 -11.04
CA ALA A 73 10.26 15.21 -10.94
C ALA A 73 11.03 14.54 -9.78
N ARG A 74 12.26 14.99 -9.49
CA ARG A 74 13.08 14.47 -8.38
C ARG A 74 12.49 14.87 -7.03
N GLU A 75 12.08 16.14 -6.89
CA GLU A 75 11.46 16.66 -5.67
C GLU A 75 10.14 15.96 -5.36
N ARG A 76 9.28 15.76 -6.38
CA ARG A 76 8.02 15.01 -6.26
C ARG A 76 8.24 13.58 -5.78
N ARG A 77 9.26 12.90 -6.32
CA ARG A 77 9.61 11.54 -5.89
C ARG A 77 10.07 11.52 -4.44
N TRP A 78 11.04 12.37 -4.10
CA TRP A 78 11.57 12.46 -2.73
C TRP A 78 10.45 12.75 -1.72
N LEU A 79 9.61 13.75 -2.00
CA LEU A 79 8.48 14.13 -1.13
C LEU A 79 7.51 12.96 -0.95
N SER A 80 7.12 12.30 -2.04
CA SER A 80 6.23 11.14 -1.96
C SER A 80 6.84 10.03 -1.12
N ASP A 81 8.12 9.73 -1.31
CA ASP A 81 8.82 8.68 -0.55
C ASP A 81 8.87 9.02 0.95
N ARG A 82 9.07 10.31 1.33
CA ARG A 82 9.05 10.74 2.74
C ARG A 82 7.67 10.63 3.35
N VAL A 83 6.64 11.11 2.66
CA VAL A 83 5.25 11.00 3.13
C VAL A 83 4.86 9.53 3.36
N TYR A 84 5.14 8.65 2.39
CA TYR A 84 4.83 7.23 2.55
C TYR A 84 5.66 6.55 3.64
N ASP A 85 6.91 6.95 3.83
CA ASP A 85 7.76 6.42 4.89
C ASP A 85 7.23 6.79 6.28
N VAL A 86 6.83 8.05 6.48
CA VAL A 86 6.19 8.49 7.72
C VAL A 86 4.87 7.74 7.95
N LEU A 87 4.06 7.52 6.92
CA LEU A 87 2.83 6.73 7.06
C LEU A 87 3.11 5.26 7.44
N ARG A 88 4.22 4.68 6.97
CA ARG A 88 4.63 3.32 7.34
C ARG A 88 5.11 3.21 8.77
N HIS A 89 5.91 4.14 9.22
CA HIS A 89 6.63 4.10 10.50
C HIS A 89 6.06 5.05 11.55
N GLY A 90 4.92 5.70 11.28
CA GLY A 90 4.43 6.84 12.03
C GLY A 90 4.31 6.62 13.53
N ARG A 91 3.75 5.48 13.99
CA ARG A 91 3.63 5.19 15.43
C ARG A 91 5.01 5.08 16.11
N ALA A 92 5.93 4.38 15.48
CA ALA A 92 7.29 4.21 16.02
C ALA A 92 8.03 5.54 16.06
N TYR A 93 7.97 6.32 14.97
CA TYR A 93 8.60 7.65 14.91
C TYR A 93 8.00 8.61 15.95
N GLU A 94 6.68 8.65 16.05
CA GLU A 94 6.01 9.53 17.01
C GLU A 94 6.32 9.14 18.46
N THR A 95 6.30 7.83 18.79
CA THR A 95 6.62 7.34 20.12
C THR A 95 8.07 7.67 20.51
N PHE A 96 9.01 7.52 19.57
CA PHE A 96 10.39 7.92 19.78
C PHE A 96 10.54 9.43 20.04
N LEU A 97 9.93 10.26 19.20
CA LEU A 97 10.02 11.71 19.31
C LEU A 97 9.36 12.28 20.57
N ARG A 98 8.39 11.56 21.16
CA ARG A 98 7.83 11.93 22.48
C ARG A 98 8.84 11.71 23.61
N GLN A 99 9.66 10.66 23.52
CA GLN A 99 10.68 10.36 24.52
C GLN A 99 11.96 11.15 24.28
N TYR A 100 12.25 11.48 23.02
CA TYR A 100 13.45 12.20 22.58
C TYR A 100 13.04 13.39 21.70
N PRO A 101 12.47 14.46 22.29
CA PRO A 101 12.00 15.59 21.51
C PRO A 101 13.15 16.28 20.80
N ILE A 102 12.97 16.53 19.50
CA ILE A 102 13.89 17.31 18.67
C ILE A 102 13.41 18.76 18.75
N ASP A 103 14.32 19.68 19.06
CA ASP A 103 14.00 21.11 19.08
C ASP A 103 13.76 21.61 17.63
N PRO A 104 12.54 22.01 17.28
CA PRO A 104 12.23 22.52 15.94
C PRO A 104 12.90 23.87 15.64
N GLY A 105 13.39 24.59 16.66
CA GLY A 105 14.12 25.85 16.51
C GLY A 105 15.53 25.72 15.92
N CYS A 106 16.07 24.50 15.84
CA CYS A 106 17.41 24.24 15.28
C CYS A 106 17.48 24.28 13.74
N THR A 107 16.42 24.63 13.03
CA THR A 107 16.39 24.72 11.56
C THR A 107 16.94 26.02 11.00
N GLY A 108 17.34 26.96 11.83
CA GLY A 108 17.91 28.27 11.47
C GLY A 108 19.32 28.49 12.01
N GLY A 109 20.35 28.08 11.24
CA GLY A 109 21.73 28.52 11.47
C GLY A 109 22.54 27.67 12.47
N GLY A 110 23.27 26.69 11.99
CA GLY A 110 24.56 26.27 12.55
C GLY A 110 24.60 25.42 13.82
N ASN A 111 23.50 25.01 14.41
CA ASN A 111 23.51 24.14 15.60
C ASN A 111 22.87 22.80 15.35
N ALA A 112 23.60 21.72 15.66
CA ALA A 112 23.20 20.34 15.55
C ALA A 112 21.85 20.06 16.23
N ILE A 113 21.05 19.14 15.65
CA ILE A 113 19.90 18.53 16.29
C ILE A 113 20.37 17.98 17.64
N ARG A 114 20.03 18.67 18.72
CA ARG A 114 20.32 18.20 20.08
C ARG A 114 19.04 17.63 20.66
N PRO A 115 19.09 16.41 21.24
CA PRO A 115 17.97 15.93 22.05
C PRO A 115 17.73 16.94 23.16
N ALA A 116 16.50 17.42 23.27
CA ALA A 116 16.12 18.27 24.40
C ALA A 116 16.40 17.50 25.70
N ARG A 117 17.13 18.11 26.65
CA ARG A 117 17.40 17.48 27.93
C ARG A 117 16.08 17.07 28.57
N ALA A 118 16.01 15.81 29.02
CA ALA A 118 14.89 15.27 29.79
C ALA A 118 14.55 16.23 30.94
N GLY A 119 13.41 16.91 30.86
CA GLY A 119 13.02 17.87 31.89
C GLY A 119 11.70 18.61 31.60
N LEU A 120 11.12 18.44 30.41
CA LEU A 120 9.77 18.92 30.17
C LEU A 120 8.82 17.72 30.36
N GLY A 121 8.35 17.61 31.63
CA GLY A 121 7.29 16.68 31.98
C GLY A 121 6.06 16.90 31.11
N ASP A 122 5.20 15.87 31.10
CA ASP A 122 3.89 15.83 30.46
C ASP A 122 3.06 17.09 30.76
N ALA A 123 3.36 18.18 30.05
CA ALA A 123 2.46 19.32 30.04
C ALA A 123 1.33 18.97 29.07
N PRO A 124 0.10 18.76 29.54
CA PRO A 124 -1.03 18.57 28.66
C PRO A 124 -1.14 19.79 27.74
N LEU A 125 -1.37 19.55 26.45
CA LEU A 125 -1.77 20.59 25.52
C LEU A 125 -2.92 21.38 26.15
N PRO A 126 -2.91 22.72 26.15
CA PRO A 126 -3.99 23.50 26.75
C PRO A 126 -5.30 23.12 26.03
N SER A 127 -6.25 22.55 26.78
CA SER A 127 -7.61 22.34 26.32
C SER A 127 -8.20 23.73 26.03
N VAL A 128 -8.39 24.05 24.76
CA VAL A 128 -9.13 25.25 24.37
C VAL A 128 -10.61 24.92 24.56
N VAL A 129 -11.13 25.18 25.76
CA VAL A 129 -12.57 25.32 25.97
C VAL A 129 -12.93 26.71 25.43
N PRO A 130 -13.84 26.86 24.49
CA PRO A 130 -14.28 28.18 24.06
C PRO A 130 -15.13 28.79 25.18
N ASP A 131 -14.52 29.64 25.96
CA ASP A 131 -15.24 30.51 26.89
C ASP A 131 -15.88 31.65 26.08
N GLY A 132 -17.21 31.69 26.14
CA GLY A 132 -17.99 32.64 25.35
C GLY A 132 -17.70 34.09 25.75
N GLY A 133 -17.12 34.85 24.82
CA GLY A 133 -17.11 36.30 24.86
C GLY A 133 -15.76 36.95 25.09
N ARG A 134 -14.98 36.98 24.02
CA ARG A 134 -14.12 38.08 23.58
C ARG A 134 -13.37 37.62 22.32
N GLU A 135 -13.89 37.98 21.16
CA GLU A 135 -13.15 37.95 19.89
C GLU A 135 -11.99 38.93 20.00
N GLY A 136 -10.79 38.42 20.09
CA GLY A 136 -9.59 39.25 20.18
C GLY A 136 -8.34 38.37 20.08
N THR A 137 -7.31 38.92 19.51
CA THR A 137 -5.90 38.52 19.34
C THR A 137 -5.39 37.26 20.10
N ALA A 138 -5.90 36.94 21.30
CA ALA A 138 -5.52 35.79 22.10
C ALA A 138 -5.92 34.41 21.46
N GLY A 139 -7.11 34.35 20.85
CA GLY A 139 -7.56 33.12 20.15
C GLY A 139 -6.73 32.84 18.89
N VAL A 140 -6.42 33.86 18.12
CA VAL A 140 -5.56 33.76 16.94
C VAL A 140 -4.14 33.36 17.33
N GLN A 141 -3.58 33.90 18.42
CA GLN A 141 -2.26 33.52 18.91
C GLN A 141 -2.23 32.09 19.47
N ALA A 142 -3.30 31.62 20.10
CA ALA A 142 -3.40 30.24 20.55
C ALA A 142 -3.48 29.26 19.36
N MET A 143 -4.28 29.56 18.33
CA MET A 143 -4.33 28.77 17.10
C MET A 143 -2.97 28.76 16.37
N GLN A 144 -2.31 29.90 16.27
CA GLN A 144 -0.97 29.98 15.66
C GLN A 144 0.08 29.15 16.43
N ARG A 145 0.01 29.12 17.78
CA ARG A 145 0.90 28.27 18.60
C ARG A 145 0.61 26.78 18.38
N VAL A 146 -0.65 26.36 18.35
CA VAL A 146 -1.02 24.97 18.06
C VAL A 146 -0.53 24.56 16.68
N GLN A 147 -0.74 25.39 15.68
CA GLN A 147 -0.26 25.16 14.31
C GLN A 147 1.28 25.06 14.25
N ALA A 148 2.00 25.93 14.91
CA ALA A 148 3.47 25.89 14.95
C ALA A 148 4.01 24.61 15.61
N VAL A 149 3.35 24.13 16.68
CA VAL A 149 3.72 22.86 17.34
C VAL A 149 3.45 21.67 16.40
N GLN A 150 2.33 21.66 15.68
CA GLN A 150 2.01 20.61 14.70
C GLN A 150 3.00 20.60 13.54
N GLU A 151 3.31 21.75 12.97
CA GLU A 151 4.33 21.89 11.92
C GLU A 151 5.71 21.40 12.38
N GLY A 152 6.11 21.74 13.61
CA GLY A 152 7.35 21.24 14.21
C GLY A 152 7.39 19.73 14.35
N ARG A 153 6.29 19.10 14.78
CA ARG A 153 6.17 17.62 14.87
C ARG A 153 6.27 16.96 13.50
N LEU A 154 5.57 17.49 12.49
CA LEU A 154 5.61 16.96 11.14
C LEU A 154 7.02 17.08 10.52
N LEU A 155 7.69 18.20 10.73
CA LEU A 155 9.08 18.37 10.31
C LEU A 155 10.02 17.37 10.99
N ALA A 156 9.87 17.14 12.30
CA ALA A 156 10.66 16.15 13.02
C ALA A 156 10.46 14.72 12.47
N LEU A 157 9.23 14.34 12.11
CA LEU A 157 8.93 13.06 11.47
C LEU A 157 9.63 12.94 10.09
N ILE A 158 9.62 13.98 9.29
CA ILE A 158 10.30 14.01 7.98
C ILE A 158 11.83 13.91 8.16
N HIS A 159 12.41 14.61 9.13
CA HIS A 159 13.85 14.53 9.41
C HIS A 159 14.26 13.13 9.90
N LEU A 160 13.49 12.50 10.79
CA LEU A 160 13.77 11.14 11.25
C LEU A 160 13.67 10.14 10.08
N SER A 161 12.66 10.28 9.23
CA SER A 161 12.52 9.47 8.02
C SER A 161 13.73 9.61 7.09
N GLU A 162 14.25 10.82 6.90
CA GLU A 162 15.45 11.05 6.07
C GLU A 162 16.71 10.44 6.70
N ALA A 163 16.89 10.57 8.04
CA ALA A 163 17.98 9.96 8.77
C ALA A 163 18.01 8.43 8.60
N MET A 164 16.86 7.79 8.74
CA MET A 164 16.72 6.33 8.55
C MET A 164 17.03 5.90 7.11
N ARG A 165 16.62 6.69 6.12
CA ARG A 165 16.95 6.43 4.71
C ARG A 165 18.46 6.49 4.46
N GLN A 166 19.13 7.48 4.99
CA GLN A 166 20.58 7.66 4.84
C GLN A 166 21.33 6.49 5.48
N GLN A 167 20.95 6.07 6.69
CA GLN A 167 21.52 4.90 7.35
C GLN A 167 21.34 3.63 6.53
N ALA A 168 20.14 3.38 5.98
CA ALA A 168 19.88 2.22 5.15
C ALA A 168 20.69 2.23 3.84
N SER A 169 20.92 3.40 3.25
CA SER A 169 21.75 3.55 2.05
C SER A 169 23.22 3.28 2.34
N ALA A 170 23.75 3.76 3.46
CA ALA A 170 25.13 3.51 3.89
C ALA A 170 25.37 2.02 4.17
N ALA A 171 24.44 1.36 4.85
CA ALA A 171 24.52 -0.08 5.13
C ALA A 171 24.54 -0.92 3.84
N ARG A 172 23.75 -0.55 2.82
CA ARG A 172 23.76 -1.23 1.51
C ARG A 172 25.07 -1.03 0.75
N ALA A 173 25.66 0.16 0.83
CA ALA A 173 26.96 0.46 0.19
C ALA A 173 28.09 -0.39 0.78
N GLN A 174 28.05 -0.65 2.11
CA GLN A 174 29.03 -1.48 2.81
C GLN A 174 28.87 -2.99 2.54
N SER A 175 27.66 -3.45 2.20
CA SER A 175 27.37 -4.88 1.94
C SER A 175 27.54 -5.28 0.47
N SER A 176 27.80 -4.34 -0.44
CA SER A 176 28.09 -4.65 -1.83
C SER A 176 29.51 -5.23 -1.95
N PRO A 177 29.73 -6.38 -2.64
CA PRO A 177 31.07 -6.90 -2.86
C PRO A 177 31.90 -5.87 -3.65
N PRO A 178 33.20 -5.74 -3.37
CA PRO A 178 34.07 -4.84 -4.15
C PRO A 178 34.00 -5.21 -5.63
N CYS A 179 33.74 -4.23 -6.47
CA CYS A 179 33.86 -4.40 -7.92
C CYS A 179 35.27 -4.93 -8.20
N GLN A 180 35.36 -6.13 -8.78
CA GLN A 180 36.63 -6.64 -9.30
C GLN A 180 37.08 -5.66 -10.39
N ASP A 181 38.30 -5.14 -10.23
CA ASP A 181 38.94 -4.20 -11.12
C ASP A 181 38.98 -4.76 -12.54
N VAL A 182 38.20 -4.15 -13.42
CA VAL A 182 38.44 -4.24 -14.87
C VAL A 182 39.52 -3.22 -15.16
N PRO A 183 40.67 -3.62 -15.77
CA PRO A 183 41.75 -2.68 -16.09
C PRO A 183 41.23 -1.57 -17.01
N ARG A 184 41.32 -0.32 -16.59
CA ARG A 184 41.08 0.85 -17.41
C ARG A 184 42.31 1.07 -18.27
N GLN A 185 42.12 1.06 -19.57
CA GLN A 185 43.10 1.60 -20.52
C GLN A 185 43.16 3.13 -20.40
N ASP A 186 44.35 3.63 -20.42
CA ASP A 186 44.78 4.99 -20.17
C ASP A 186 44.07 6.04 -21.02
N GLY A 187 43.65 7.11 -20.37
CA GLY A 187 43.17 8.34 -20.97
C GLY A 187 43.06 9.42 -19.90
N GLU A 188 44.19 10.07 -19.60
CA GLU A 188 44.27 11.22 -18.69
C GLU A 188 43.38 12.36 -19.17
N GLN A 189 42.44 12.78 -18.32
CA GLN A 189 41.96 14.16 -18.27
C GLN A 189 41.87 14.61 -16.82
N GLN A 190 42.83 15.45 -16.47
CA GLN A 190 42.85 16.26 -15.23
C GLN A 190 41.62 17.16 -15.21
N CYS A 191 40.73 16.95 -14.23
CA CYS A 191 39.76 17.97 -13.82
C CYS A 191 40.30 18.67 -12.58
N GLY A 192 40.62 19.96 -12.79
CA GLY A 192 41.18 20.84 -11.78
C GLY A 192 40.30 20.99 -10.55
N ALA A 193 40.99 21.08 -9.44
CA ALA A 193 40.44 21.45 -8.15
C ALA A 193 40.12 22.95 -8.13
N ASP A 194 38.84 23.31 -8.12
CA ASP A 194 38.38 24.60 -7.65
C ASP A 194 37.64 24.42 -6.32
N ALA A 195 38.42 24.46 -5.27
CA ALA A 195 37.94 24.64 -3.89
C ALA A 195 37.54 26.08 -3.70
N GLN A 196 36.26 26.42 -3.94
CA GLN A 196 35.69 27.68 -3.48
C GLN A 196 34.61 27.39 -2.43
N HIS A 197 34.86 27.98 -1.28
CA HIS A 197 34.10 27.97 -0.04
C HIS A 197 32.60 28.24 -0.23
N GLY A 198 31.80 27.21 -0.35
CA GLY A 198 30.36 27.27 -0.15
C GLY A 198 30.06 26.63 1.20
N ILE A 199 29.58 27.43 2.14
CA ILE A 199 29.05 26.95 3.42
C ILE A 199 28.04 25.86 3.13
N HIS A 200 28.38 24.61 3.42
CA HIS A 200 27.47 23.48 3.34
C HIS A 200 26.44 23.59 4.48
N PRO A 201 25.14 23.75 4.23
CA PRO A 201 24.13 23.91 5.28
C PRO A 201 23.92 22.65 6.13
N TRP A 202 24.57 21.55 5.81
CA TRP A 202 24.35 20.24 6.44
C TRP A 202 25.68 19.55 6.77
N HIS A 203 26.46 20.11 7.69
CA HIS A 203 27.43 19.34 8.49
C HIS A 203 26.70 18.43 9.51
N GLU A 204 25.52 17.92 9.12
CA GLU A 204 24.58 17.18 9.95
C GLU A 204 24.65 15.67 9.73
N THR A 205 25.53 15.17 8.88
CA THR A 205 25.67 13.71 8.67
C THR A 205 25.89 12.97 9.98
N ASP A 206 26.68 13.54 10.89
CA ASP A 206 26.95 12.90 12.18
C ASP A 206 25.72 12.96 13.12
N ALA A 207 24.98 14.06 13.13
CA ALA A 207 23.79 14.21 13.96
C ALA A 207 22.65 13.31 13.48
N LEU A 208 22.40 13.24 12.17
CA LEU A 208 21.40 12.34 11.59
C LEU A 208 21.78 10.88 11.76
N THR A 209 23.06 10.54 11.62
CA THR A 209 23.56 9.19 11.85
C THR A 209 23.39 8.77 13.31
N THR A 210 23.70 9.67 14.24
CA THR A 210 23.49 9.44 15.68
C THR A 210 22.03 9.26 15.99
N LEU A 211 21.14 10.14 15.49
CA LEU A 211 19.70 10.05 15.68
C LEU A 211 19.13 8.72 15.14
N ALA A 212 19.56 8.29 13.95
CA ALA A 212 19.13 7.03 13.37
C ALA A 212 19.62 5.83 14.18
N GLY A 213 20.86 5.89 14.71
CA GLY A 213 21.41 4.88 15.60
C GLY A 213 20.68 4.78 16.94
N ASP A 214 20.34 5.90 17.54
CA ASP A 214 19.56 5.98 18.78
C ASP A 214 18.16 5.44 18.57
N TYR A 215 17.49 5.84 17.50
CA TYR A 215 16.18 5.30 17.12
C TYR A 215 16.22 3.79 16.93
N THR A 216 17.20 3.26 16.22
CA THR A 216 17.31 1.82 15.96
C THR A 216 17.48 1.01 17.25
N ARG A 217 18.37 1.48 18.17
CA ARG A 217 18.55 0.86 19.48
C ARG A 217 17.29 0.90 20.32
N TRP A 218 16.65 2.06 20.39
CA TRP A 218 15.40 2.25 21.09
C TRP A 218 14.28 1.35 20.52
N LEU A 219 14.13 1.31 19.20
CA LEU A 219 13.08 0.53 18.52
C LEU A 219 13.18 -0.96 18.87
N ALA A 220 14.40 -1.50 19.01
CA ALA A 220 14.61 -2.90 19.37
C ALA A 220 14.03 -3.27 20.75
N THR A 221 13.89 -2.30 21.65
CA THR A 221 13.33 -2.49 23.01
C THR A 221 11.80 -2.30 23.08
N GLN A 222 11.18 -1.85 22.00
CA GLN A 222 9.76 -1.51 22.02
C GLN A 222 8.85 -2.75 21.85
N PRO A 223 7.60 -2.69 22.37
CA PRO A 223 6.58 -3.70 22.10
C PRO A 223 6.36 -3.88 20.59
N PRO A 224 5.99 -5.09 20.13
CA PRO A 224 5.85 -5.37 18.70
C PRO A 224 4.94 -4.41 17.95
N ALA A 225 3.79 -4.02 18.51
CA ALA A 225 2.88 -3.09 17.86
C ALA A 225 3.53 -1.72 17.57
N VAL A 226 4.37 -1.21 18.48
CA VAL A 226 5.16 0.02 18.27
C VAL A 226 6.26 -0.25 17.25
N ARG A 227 7.02 -1.36 17.43
CA ARG A 227 8.14 -1.73 16.54
C ARG A 227 7.70 -1.84 15.09
N PHE A 228 6.56 -2.45 14.83
CA PHE A 228 6.01 -2.63 13.49
C PHE A 228 5.03 -1.52 13.08
N SER A 229 4.89 -0.49 13.93
CA SER A 229 4.04 0.68 13.66
C SER A 229 2.63 0.27 13.24
N LEU A 230 2.00 -0.61 14.03
CA LEU A 230 0.63 -1.10 13.87
C LEU A 230 -0.24 -0.64 15.03
N PRO A 231 -1.56 -0.43 14.84
CA PRO A 231 -2.52 -0.40 15.94
C PRO A 231 -2.45 -1.69 16.77
N ASP A 232 -2.67 -1.61 18.09
CA ASP A 232 -2.56 -2.78 18.98
C ASP A 232 -3.53 -3.89 18.59
N TRP A 233 -4.79 -3.55 18.29
CA TRP A 233 -5.81 -4.49 17.85
C TRP A 233 -5.41 -5.22 16.55
N LEU A 234 -4.80 -4.50 15.59
CA LEU A 234 -4.38 -5.09 14.31
C LEU A 234 -3.19 -6.03 14.50
N TRP A 235 -2.22 -5.63 15.36
CA TRP A 235 -1.14 -6.51 15.76
C TRP A 235 -1.64 -7.80 16.42
N GLN A 236 -2.62 -7.68 17.35
CA GLN A 236 -3.22 -8.84 18.02
C GLN A 236 -3.89 -9.79 17.02
N ARG A 237 -4.70 -9.28 16.07
CA ARG A 237 -5.35 -10.10 15.04
C ARG A 237 -4.34 -10.77 14.10
N ILE A 238 -3.27 -10.07 13.69
CA ILE A 238 -2.19 -10.67 12.90
C ILE A 238 -1.47 -11.76 13.70
N GLY A 239 -1.17 -11.50 14.97
CA GLY A 239 -0.57 -12.49 15.88
C GLY A 239 -1.41 -13.74 16.06
N ALA A 240 -2.72 -13.57 16.24
CA ALA A 240 -3.67 -14.69 16.34
C ALA A 240 -3.76 -15.51 15.04
N ALA A 241 -3.63 -14.87 13.87
CA ALA A 241 -3.72 -15.54 12.57
C ALA A 241 -2.43 -16.27 12.18
N HIS A 242 -1.24 -15.77 12.57
CA HIS A 242 0.05 -16.20 12.03
C HIS A 242 1.06 -16.67 13.08
N GLY A 243 0.75 -16.56 14.38
CA GLY A 243 1.59 -17.05 15.47
C GLY A 243 3.04 -16.53 15.37
N GLU A 244 4.00 -17.44 15.38
CA GLU A 244 5.44 -17.15 15.33
C GLU A 244 5.88 -16.41 14.04
N GLN A 245 5.13 -16.49 12.95
CA GLN A 245 5.43 -15.79 11.70
C GLN A 245 5.01 -14.32 11.72
N ALA A 246 4.15 -13.91 12.64
CA ALA A 246 3.60 -12.55 12.70
C ALA A 246 4.67 -11.44 12.73
N PRO A 247 5.78 -11.54 13.51
CA PRO A 247 6.82 -10.53 13.50
C PRO A 247 7.52 -10.37 12.14
N ALA A 248 7.82 -11.46 11.45
CA ALA A 248 8.44 -11.42 10.13
C ALA A 248 7.50 -10.81 9.10
N LEU A 249 6.22 -11.20 9.11
CA LEU A 249 5.18 -10.63 8.24
C LEU A 249 5.03 -9.12 8.48
N ALA A 250 4.92 -8.70 9.73
CA ALA A 250 4.79 -7.29 10.09
C ALA A 250 6.02 -6.46 9.65
N ALA A 251 7.22 -7.01 9.78
CA ALA A 251 8.44 -6.37 9.27
C ALA A 251 8.39 -6.19 7.74
N HIS A 252 7.91 -7.19 7.00
CA HIS A 252 7.75 -7.08 5.55
C HIS A 252 6.69 -6.05 5.14
N LEU A 253 5.64 -5.82 5.95
CA LEU A 253 4.65 -4.78 5.70
C LEU A 253 5.21 -3.36 5.77
N LEU A 254 6.34 -3.16 6.44
CA LEU A 254 7.04 -1.86 6.50
C LEU A 254 7.90 -1.60 5.25
N LEU A 255 8.19 -2.60 4.43
CA LEU A 255 8.99 -2.41 3.22
C LEU A 255 8.18 -1.76 2.10
N PRO A 256 8.82 -1.02 1.18
CA PRO A 256 8.16 -0.55 -0.02
C PRO A 256 7.60 -1.70 -0.86
N ALA A 257 6.43 -1.49 -1.45
CA ALA A 257 5.82 -2.48 -2.34
C ALA A 257 6.63 -2.65 -3.64
N SER A 258 6.73 -3.89 -4.13
CA SER A 258 7.27 -4.20 -5.45
C SER A 258 6.38 -3.64 -6.57
N THR A 259 6.98 -3.45 -7.74
CA THR A 259 6.25 -3.11 -8.97
C THR A 259 6.14 -4.36 -9.83
N ASP A 260 5.03 -5.06 -9.75
CA ASP A 260 4.79 -6.25 -10.55
C ASP A 260 3.84 -5.94 -11.70
N ILE A 261 4.12 -6.50 -12.87
CA ILE A 261 3.28 -6.41 -14.06
C ILE A 261 2.85 -7.82 -14.50
N ARG A 262 1.66 -7.91 -15.05
CA ARG A 262 1.14 -9.13 -15.68
C ARG A 262 1.28 -9.04 -17.18
N CYS A 263 1.99 -9.99 -17.79
CA CYS A 263 2.03 -10.15 -19.22
C CYS A 263 0.63 -10.50 -19.78
N ASN A 264 0.22 -9.81 -20.84
CA ASN A 264 -1.00 -10.15 -21.57
C ASN A 264 -0.73 -11.30 -22.55
N LEU A 265 -1.17 -12.50 -22.21
CA LEU A 265 -0.99 -13.71 -23.02
C LEU A 265 -1.71 -13.67 -24.38
N LEU A 266 -2.57 -12.69 -24.63
CA LEU A 266 -3.18 -12.45 -25.94
C LEU A 266 -2.23 -11.69 -26.89
N LYS A 267 -1.24 -11.00 -26.36
CA LYS A 267 -0.26 -10.21 -27.11
C LYS A 267 1.08 -10.93 -27.28
N GLY A 268 1.46 -11.76 -26.31
CA GLY A 268 2.72 -12.48 -26.38
C GLY A 268 3.08 -13.23 -25.09
N THR A 269 4.34 -13.60 -24.98
CA THR A 269 4.88 -14.33 -23.83
C THR A 269 5.61 -13.40 -22.86
N PRO A 270 5.77 -13.77 -21.58
CA PRO A 270 6.57 -13.03 -20.62
C PRO A 270 8.01 -12.80 -21.08
N ALA A 271 8.63 -13.79 -21.71
CA ALA A 271 9.99 -13.66 -22.25
C ALA A 271 10.08 -12.63 -23.41
N ALA A 272 9.04 -12.55 -24.27
CA ALA A 272 8.99 -11.53 -25.32
C ALA A 272 8.78 -10.13 -24.70
N LEU A 273 7.90 -10.01 -23.73
CA LEU A 273 7.69 -8.75 -22.99
C LEU A 273 8.96 -8.31 -22.26
N GLN A 274 9.69 -9.23 -21.62
CA GLN A 274 10.94 -8.94 -20.92
C GLN A 274 11.99 -8.34 -21.89
N LYS A 275 12.12 -8.91 -23.09
CA LYS A 275 13.00 -8.35 -24.15
C LYS A 275 12.58 -6.94 -24.58
N LEU A 276 11.28 -6.70 -24.76
CA LEU A 276 10.75 -5.37 -25.11
C LEU A 276 11.02 -4.33 -24.02
N LEU A 277 10.89 -4.71 -22.75
CA LEU A 277 11.19 -3.85 -21.62
C LEU A 277 12.69 -3.56 -21.50
N ALA A 278 13.54 -4.57 -21.71
CA ALA A 278 15.00 -4.40 -21.73
C ALA A 278 15.44 -3.44 -22.82
N ALA A 279 14.86 -3.53 -24.02
CA ALA A 279 15.12 -2.57 -25.11
C ALA A 279 14.65 -1.14 -24.76
N ALA A 280 13.67 -0.99 -23.86
CA ALA A 280 13.24 0.29 -23.31
C ALA A 280 14.07 0.74 -22.07
N GLY A 281 15.16 0.04 -21.73
CA GLY A 281 16.04 0.36 -20.60
C GLY A 281 15.50 -0.05 -19.23
N LEU A 282 14.53 -0.97 -19.18
CA LEU A 282 13.92 -1.44 -17.94
C LEU A 282 14.35 -2.87 -17.63
N THR A 283 14.78 -3.10 -16.40
CA THR A 283 15.03 -4.46 -15.88
C THR A 283 13.74 -5.05 -15.33
N ALA A 284 13.38 -6.24 -15.80
CA ALA A 284 12.19 -6.99 -15.39
C ALA A 284 12.60 -8.45 -15.13
N GLU A 285 12.31 -8.96 -13.93
CA GLU A 285 12.63 -10.31 -13.51
C GLU A 285 11.38 -11.17 -13.43
N PRO A 286 11.40 -12.44 -13.86
CA PRO A 286 10.29 -13.37 -13.62
C PRO A 286 10.03 -13.53 -12.13
N VAL A 287 8.76 -13.63 -11.75
CA VAL A 287 8.37 -13.94 -10.38
C VAL A 287 8.18 -15.44 -10.25
N ALA A 288 8.86 -16.05 -9.28
CA ALA A 288 8.74 -17.48 -9.02
C ALA A 288 7.26 -17.89 -8.83
N GLU A 289 6.88 -19.06 -9.31
CA GLU A 289 5.54 -19.64 -9.23
C GLU A 289 4.39 -18.84 -9.90
N VAL A 290 4.68 -17.69 -10.53
CA VAL A 290 3.67 -16.88 -11.23
C VAL A 290 4.11 -16.62 -12.68
N PRO A 291 3.85 -17.52 -13.60
CA PRO A 291 4.42 -17.51 -14.96
C PRO A 291 4.10 -16.26 -15.80
N THR A 292 3.05 -15.51 -15.43
CA THR A 292 2.67 -14.28 -16.14
C THR A 292 3.27 -13.02 -15.52
N ALA A 293 3.88 -13.12 -14.35
CA ALA A 293 4.38 -11.98 -13.60
C ALA A 293 5.83 -11.65 -13.95
N LEU A 294 6.09 -10.36 -14.16
CA LEU A 294 7.43 -9.80 -14.18
C LEU A 294 7.53 -8.71 -13.11
N ARG A 295 8.59 -8.73 -12.33
CA ARG A 295 8.91 -7.73 -11.33
C ARG A 295 9.88 -6.72 -11.88
N LEU A 296 9.54 -5.45 -11.80
CA LEU A 296 10.37 -4.36 -12.30
C LEU A 296 11.30 -3.83 -11.20
N SER A 297 12.50 -3.45 -11.58
CA SER A 297 13.39 -2.70 -10.71
C SER A 297 12.88 -1.26 -10.58
N GLY A 298 12.64 -0.81 -9.35
CA GLY A 298 12.17 0.54 -9.06
C GLY A 298 10.72 0.82 -9.46
N ARG A 299 10.39 2.08 -9.71
CA ARG A 299 9.04 2.57 -10.05
C ARG A 299 9.07 3.37 -11.35
N PRO A 300 9.20 2.72 -12.50
CA PRO A 300 9.21 3.41 -13.78
C PRO A 300 7.83 4.01 -14.13
N ALA A 301 7.82 5.03 -14.98
CA ALA A 301 6.60 5.66 -15.49
C ALA A 301 5.93 4.79 -16.57
N LEU A 302 5.34 3.67 -16.16
CA LEU A 302 4.81 2.62 -17.05
C LEU A 302 3.81 3.11 -18.08
N ALA A 303 2.97 4.09 -17.71
CA ALA A 303 1.96 4.66 -18.62
C ALA A 303 2.56 5.38 -19.84
N ARG A 304 3.87 5.71 -19.81
CA ARG A 304 4.59 6.34 -20.93
C ARG A 304 5.20 5.33 -21.90
N LEU A 305 5.18 4.04 -21.57
CA LEU A 305 5.75 3.00 -22.42
C LEU A 305 4.80 2.66 -23.57
N PRO A 306 5.28 2.59 -24.82
CA PRO A 306 4.48 2.14 -25.95
C PRO A 306 3.82 0.78 -25.71
N GLN A 307 4.54 -0.15 -25.06
CA GLN A 307 4.06 -1.49 -24.72
C GLN A 307 2.84 -1.45 -23.82
N PHE A 308 2.73 -0.46 -22.91
CA PHE A 308 1.54 -0.27 -22.07
C PHE A 308 0.35 0.17 -22.94
N GLY A 309 0.54 1.17 -23.79
CA GLY A 309 -0.50 1.65 -24.73
C GLY A 309 -1.00 0.55 -25.69
N GLN A 310 -0.11 -0.34 -26.11
CA GLN A 310 -0.40 -1.48 -26.97
C GLN A 310 -1.04 -2.69 -26.24
N GLY A 311 -1.15 -2.62 -24.89
CA GLY A 311 -1.79 -3.65 -24.07
C GLY A 311 -0.97 -4.91 -23.85
N TRP A 312 0.36 -4.83 -23.91
CA TRP A 312 1.26 -5.96 -23.63
C TRP A 312 1.25 -6.40 -22.18
N PHE A 313 0.93 -5.49 -21.27
CA PHE A 313 0.90 -5.78 -19.84
C PHE A 313 -0.07 -4.90 -19.07
N GLU A 314 -0.42 -5.36 -17.86
CA GLU A 314 -1.16 -4.64 -16.85
C GLU A 314 -0.36 -4.56 -15.56
N LEU A 315 -0.50 -3.47 -14.81
CA LEU A 315 0.03 -3.37 -13.45
C LEU A 315 -0.83 -4.23 -12.53
N GLN A 316 -0.27 -5.29 -11.97
CA GLN A 316 -0.97 -6.19 -11.05
C GLN A 316 0.04 -6.95 -10.19
N ASP A 317 -0.19 -6.98 -8.88
CA ASP A 317 0.62 -7.76 -7.94
C ASP A 317 0.65 -9.25 -8.31
N ALA A 318 1.80 -9.90 -8.11
CA ALA A 318 2.00 -11.30 -8.45
C ALA A 318 1.03 -12.23 -7.70
N GLY A 319 0.73 -11.98 -6.42
CA GLY A 319 -0.24 -12.76 -5.66
C GLY A 319 -1.66 -12.64 -6.22
N SER A 320 -2.06 -11.45 -6.69
CA SER A 320 -3.34 -11.27 -7.39
C SER A 320 -3.39 -12.03 -8.72
N GLN A 321 -2.27 -12.18 -9.42
CA GLN A 321 -2.17 -12.99 -10.65
C GLN A 321 -2.26 -14.48 -10.31
N ALA A 322 -1.59 -14.94 -9.26
CA ALA A 322 -1.55 -16.32 -8.81
C ALA A 322 -2.96 -16.86 -8.44
N ILE A 323 -3.84 -16.02 -7.90
CA ILE A 323 -5.25 -16.35 -7.67
C ILE A 323 -5.90 -16.81 -8.98
N VAL A 324 -5.73 -16.05 -10.06
CA VAL A 324 -6.35 -16.39 -11.36
C VAL A 324 -5.75 -17.67 -11.95
N ASP A 325 -4.46 -17.89 -11.76
CA ASP A 325 -3.80 -19.13 -12.21
C ASP A 325 -4.38 -20.37 -11.51
N THR A 326 -4.77 -20.21 -10.24
CA THR A 326 -5.38 -21.29 -9.43
C THR A 326 -6.88 -21.46 -9.72
N CYS A 327 -7.56 -20.50 -10.37
CA CYS A 327 -8.98 -20.64 -10.74
C CYS A 327 -9.25 -21.85 -11.64
N GLY A 328 -8.28 -22.29 -12.43
CA GLY A 328 -8.43 -23.43 -13.33
C GLY A 328 -9.42 -23.18 -14.48
N VAL A 329 -9.59 -21.92 -14.89
CA VAL A 329 -10.53 -21.52 -15.94
C VAL A 329 -10.15 -22.15 -17.29
N LYS A 330 -11.14 -22.66 -18.03
CA LYS A 330 -10.97 -23.29 -19.35
C LYS A 330 -11.43 -22.34 -20.46
N ARG A 331 -10.93 -22.56 -21.67
CA ARG A 331 -11.45 -21.90 -22.88
C ARG A 331 -12.92 -22.26 -23.07
N GLY A 332 -13.72 -21.30 -23.52
CA GLY A 332 -15.15 -21.49 -23.74
C GLY A 332 -16.01 -21.44 -22.48
N ALA A 333 -15.41 -21.34 -21.29
CA ALA A 333 -16.15 -21.29 -20.03
C ALA A 333 -17.02 -20.04 -19.89
N ARG A 334 -18.08 -20.17 -19.10
CA ARG A 334 -18.93 -19.06 -18.64
C ARG A 334 -18.50 -18.66 -17.23
N VAL A 335 -17.95 -17.49 -17.11
CA VAL A 335 -17.33 -17.00 -15.87
C VAL A 335 -18.07 -15.78 -15.33
N ILE A 336 -18.21 -15.70 -14.02
CA ILE A 336 -18.66 -14.50 -13.33
C ILE A 336 -17.52 -14.00 -12.43
N ASP A 337 -17.10 -12.76 -12.61
CA ASP A 337 -16.28 -12.01 -11.68
C ASP A 337 -17.22 -11.10 -10.86
N PHE A 338 -17.55 -11.54 -9.63
CA PHE A 338 -18.68 -10.98 -8.87
C PHE A 338 -18.36 -9.62 -8.22
N CYS A 339 -17.08 -9.33 -7.96
CA CYS A 339 -16.59 -8.06 -7.41
C CYS A 339 -15.44 -7.55 -8.28
N ALA A 340 -15.75 -7.30 -9.57
CA ALA A 340 -14.74 -7.10 -10.61
C ALA A 340 -13.87 -5.85 -10.41
N GLY A 341 -14.37 -4.82 -9.74
CA GLY A 341 -13.68 -3.56 -9.55
C GLY A 341 -13.25 -2.93 -10.88
N ALA A 342 -11.98 -2.57 -11.00
CA ALA A 342 -11.40 -2.06 -12.24
C ALA A 342 -10.94 -3.17 -13.21
N GLY A 343 -11.27 -4.43 -12.94
CA GLY A 343 -11.12 -5.55 -13.88
C GLY A 343 -9.73 -6.18 -13.93
N GLY A 344 -8.92 -6.07 -12.89
CA GLY A 344 -7.59 -6.68 -12.88
C GLY A 344 -7.62 -8.20 -13.07
N LYS A 345 -8.48 -8.90 -12.30
CA LYS A 345 -8.69 -10.35 -12.38
C LYS A 345 -9.54 -10.72 -13.60
N THR A 346 -10.55 -9.93 -13.97
CA THR A 346 -11.35 -10.09 -15.19
C THR A 346 -10.46 -10.21 -16.44
N LEU A 347 -9.53 -9.26 -16.62
CA LEU A 347 -8.57 -9.26 -17.74
C LEU A 347 -7.62 -10.47 -17.71
N ALA A 348 -7.22 -10.91 -16.51
CA ALA A 348 -6.39 -12.10 -16.35
C ALA A 348 -7.13 -13.37 -16.75
N LEU A 349 -8.39 -13.51 -16.33
CA LEU A 349 -9.29 -14.61 -16.72
C LEU A 349 -9.48 -14.65 -18.23
N ALA A 350 -9.80 -13.51 -18.87
CA ALA A 350 -9.97 -13.43 -20.32
C ALA A 350 -8.71 -13.86 -21.08
N ALA A 351 -7.53 -13.46 -20.62
CA ALA A 351 -6.26 -13.88 -21.20
C ALA A 351 -6.01 -15.38 -21.05
N ARG A 352 -6.33 -15.98 -19.89
CA ARG A 352 -6.26 -17.43 -19.65
C ARG A 352 -7.24 -18.20 -20.52
N MET A 353 -8.43 -17.69 -20.72
CA MET A 353 -9.44 -18.23 -21.62
C MET A 353 -9.08 -18.05 -23.10
N ARG A 354 -7.97 -17.38 -23.43
CA ARG A 354 -7.60 -17.07 -24.81
C ARG A 354 -8.67 -16.28 -25.56
N ASN A 355 -9.38 -15.41 -24.84
CA ASN A 355 -10.50 -14.63 -25.36
C ASN A 355 -11.61 -15.48 -25.98
N GLN A 356 -11.91 -16.65 -25.38
CA GLN A 356 -12.95 -17.59 -25.82
C GLN A 356 -13.87 -17.92 -24.64
N GLY A 357 -15.18 -17.82 -24.83
CA GLY A 357 -16.19 -18.02 -23.80
C GLY A 357 -16.90 -16.71 -23.47
N GLN A 358 -17.36 -16.57 -22.22
CA GLN A 358 -18.05 -15.37 -21.76
C GLN A 358 -17.64 -15.06 -20.32
N ILE A 359 -17.40 -13.77 -20.03
CA ILE A 359 -17.16 -13.28 -18.67
C ILE A 359 -18.19 -12.19 -18.37
N LEU A 360 -18.92 -12.35 -17.28
CA LEU A 360 -19.75 -11.30 -16.69
C LEU A 360 -19.00 -10.67 -15.53
N ALA A 361 -18.72 -9.38 -15.62
CA ALA A 361 -18.02 -8.61 -14.60
C ALA A 361 -19.02 -7.75 -13.84
N PHE A 362 -19.32 -8.11 -12.58
CA PHE A 362 -20.25 -7.41 -11.72
C PHE A 362 -19.51 -6.55 -10.69
N ASP A 363 -20.04 -5.38 -10.41
CA ASP A 363 -19.64 -4.53 -9.30
C ASP A 363 -20.78 -3.58 -8.92
N THR A 364 -20.80 -3.11 -7.69
CA THR A 364 -21.78 -2.11 -7.23
C THR A 364 -21.37 -0.68 -7.59
N GLU A 365 -20.07 -0.45 -7.87
CA GLU A 365 -19.52 0.86 -8.17
C GLU A 365 -19.32 1.08 -9.67
N GLU A 366 -20.21 1.86 -10.30
CA GLU A 366 -20.10 2.26 -11.71
C GLU A 366 -18.75 2.91 -12.03
N ALA A 367 -18.22 3.73 -11.12
CA ALA A 367 -16.94 4.41 -11.29
C ALA A 367 -15.74 3.44 -11.37
N ARG A 368 -15.86 2.22 -10.83
CA ARG A 368 -14.85 1.17 -10.96
C ARG A 368 -15.02 0.44 -12.30
N LEU A 369 -16.25 0.04 -12.64
CA LEU A 369 -16.53 -0.66 -13.89
C LEU A 369 -16.19 0.18 -15.12
N SER A 370 -16.45 1.49 -15.08
CA SER A 370 -16.10 2.40 -16.19
C SER A 370 -14.60 2.42 -16.52
N ARG A 371 -13.74 2.12 -15.54
CA ARG A 371 -12.29 1.98 -15.75
C ARG A 371 -11.91 0.68 -16.47
N LEU A 372 -12.77 -0.33 -16.44
CA LEU A 372 -12.50 -1.62 -17.10
C LEU A 372 -12.61 -1.50 -18.62
N THR A 373 -13.59 -0.79 -19.16
CA THR A 373 -13.84 -0.70 -20.61
C THR A 373 -12.62 -0.26 -21.43
N PRO A 374 -11.90 0.84 -21.12
CA PRO A 374 -10.71 1.21 -21.89
C PRO A 374 -9.57 0.20 -21.74
N ARG A 375 -9.52 -0.55 -20.63
CA ARG A 375 -8.52 -1.60 -20.41
C ARG A 375 -8.82 -2.85 -21.25
N LEU A 376 -10.10 -3.23 -21.40
CA LEU A 376 -10.52 -4.31 -22.30
C LEU A 376 -10.09 -4.02 -23.74
N MET A 377 -10.40 -2.82 -24.24
CA MET A 377 -10.01 -2.38 -25.58
C MET A 377 -8.48 -2.43 -25.77
N ARG A 378 -7.72 -1.89 -24.82
CA ARG A 378 -6.26 -1.89 -24.87
C ARG A 378 -5.69 -3.31 -24.86
N ALA A 379 -6.26 -4.20 -24.05
CA ALA A 379 -5.83 -5.59 -23.95
C ALA A 379 -6.25 -6.47 -25.13
N GLY A 380 -7.21 -6.03 -25.96
CA GLY A 380 -7.79 -6.82 -27.04
C GLY A 380 -8.73 -7.91 -26.53
N VAL A 381 -9.55 -7.58 -25.52
CA VAL A 381 -10.53 -8.47 -24.89
C VAL A 381 -11.93 -8.06 -25.28
N ASP A 382 -12.74 -9.00 -25.80
CA ASP A 382 -14.10 -8.78 -26.28
C ASP A 382 -15.18 -9.73 -25.67
N ILE A 383 -14.75 -10.70 -24.85
CA ILE A 383 -15.64 -11.69 -24.21
C ILE A 383 -16.24 -11.21 -22.86
N VAL A 384 -16.00 -9.97 -22.46
CA VAL A 384 -16.41 -9.43 -21.18
C VAL A 384 -17.62 -8.52 -21.33
N THR A 385 -18.66 -8.80 -20.56
CA THR A 385 -19.81 -7.90 -20.37
C THR A 385 -19.80 -7.36 -18.95
N THR A 386 -19.80 -6.05 -18.79
CA THR A 386 -19.87 -5.39 -17.47
C THR A 386 -21.34 -5.15 -17.08
N LEU A 387 -21.66 -5.35 -15.82
CA LEU A 387 -22.98 -5.06 -15.26
C LEU A 387 -22.83 -4.46 -13.87
N ARG A 388 -23.22 -3.21 -13.71
CA ARG A 388 -23.42 -2.64 -12.39
C ARG A 388 -24.64 -3.29 -11.74
N ILE A 389 -24.46 -3.83 -10.56
CA ILE A 389 -25.51 -4.41 -9.72
C ILE A 389 -25.77 -3.52 -8.50
N ASP A 390 -27.01 -3.54 -8.00
CA ASP A 390 -27.39 -2.75 -6.83
C ASP A 390 -27.07 -3.45 -5.49
N GLY A 391 -26.61 -4.70 -5.56
CA GLY A 391 -26.21 -5.53 -4.42
C GLY A 391 -26.41 -7.01 -4.70
N CYS A 392 -26.32 -7.82 -3.66
CA CYS A 392 -26.44 -9.27 -3.73
C CYS A 392 -27.88 -9.76 -4.07
N ASP A 393 -28.87 -8.92 -3.84
CA ASP A 393 -30.30 -9.21 -4.07
C ASP A 393 -30.82 -8.53 -5.35
N ASP A 394 -29.93 -8.05 -6.21
CA ASP A 394 -30.32 -7.44 -7.49
C ASP A 394 -31.15 -8.43 -8.33
N PRO A 395 -32.40 -8.05 -8.70
CA PRO A 395 -33.30 -8.94 -9.44
C PRO A 395 -32.73 -9.40 -10.80
N ARG A 396 -31.81 -8.63 -11.38
CA ARG A 396 -31.15 -8.97 -12.64
C ARG A 396 -30.24 -10.20 -12.52
N LEU A 397 -29.81 -10.58 -11.30
CA LEU A 397 -29.01 -11.78 -11.05
C LEU A 397 -29.80 -13.07 -11.23
N VAL A 398 -31.14 -13.05 -11.13
CA VAL A 398 -32.00 -14.22 -11.27
C VAL A 398 -31.81 -14.92 -12.62
N ARG A 399 -31.63 -14.18 -13.71
CA ARG A 399 -31.39 -14.74 -15.06
C ARG A 399 -30.08 -15.50 -15.21
N TYR A 400 -29.15 -15.35 -14.26
CA TYR A 400 -27.85 -16.01 -14.25
C TYR A 400 -27.77 -17.15 -13.23
N GLN A 401 -28.88 -17.53 -12.58
CA GLN A 401 -28.89 -18.68 -11.69
C GLN A 401 -28.50 -19.96 -12.42
N GLY A 402 -27.57 -20.70 -11.85
CA GLY A 402 -27.07 -21.94 -12.46
C GLY A 402 -26.35 -21.77 -13.81
N TRP A 403 -25.90 -20.55 -14.13
CA TRP A 403 -25.31 -20.25 -15.43
C TRP A 403 -23.79 -20.47 -15.49
N ALA A 404 -23.05 -20.17 -14.42
CA ALA A 404 -21.60 -20.07 -14.45
C ALA A 404 -20.89 -21.40 -14.25
N ASP A 405 -19.86 -21.66 -15.05
CA ASP A 405 -18.88 -22.71 -14.82
C ASP A 405 -17.93 -22.34 -13.66
N LEU A 406 -17.65 -21.04 -13.52
CA LEU A 406 -16.79 -20.48 -12.47
C LEU A 406 -17.35 -19.13 -11.98
N VAL A 407 -17.44 -18.97 -10.68
CA VAL A 407 -17.67 -17.65 -10.05
C VAL A 407 -16.46 -17.32 -9.21
N LEU A 408 -15.80 -16.20 -9.55
CA LEU A 408 -14.75 -15.59 -8.75
C LEU A 408 -15.37 -14.51 -7.86
N VAL A 409 -15.15 -14.62 -6.57
CA VAL A 409 -15.47 -13.60 -5.56
C VAL A 409 -14.15 -13.03 -5.04
N ASP A 410 -13.64 -11.99 -5.70
CA ASP A 410 -12.53 -11.16 -5.17
C ASP A 410 -13.14 -10.22 -4.14
N ALA A 411 -13.34 -10.71 -2.93
CA ALA A 411 -14.23 -10.12 -1.94
C ALA A 411 -13.71 -8.76 -1.43
N PRO A 412 -14.60 -7.77 -1.24
CA PRO A 412 -14.24 -6.58 -0.48
C PRO A 412 -13.78 -7.01 0.91
N CYS A 413 -12.65 -6.48 1.36
CA CYS A 413 -11.98 -6.88 2.59
C CYS A 413 -11.22 -5.71 3.21
N SER A 414 -10.67 -5.93 4.42
CA SER A 414 -9.85 -4.95 5.13
C SER A 414 -8.65 -4.42 4.34
N GLY A 415 -8.16 -5.19 3.36
CA GLY A 415 -6.96 -4.85 2.62
C GLY A 415 -5.67 -4.94 3.45
N SER A 416 -5.71 -5.54 4.65
CA SER A 416 -4.57 -5.62 5.59
C SER A 416 -3.32 -6.28 4.99
N GLY A 417 -3.47 -7.06 3.92
CA GLY A 417 -2.36 -7.64 3.17
C GLY A 417 -1.65 -6.65 2.23
N THR A 418 -2.23 -5.46 1.99
CA THR A 418 -1.70 -4.47 1.04
C THR A 418 -1.09 -3.23 1.72
N LEU A 419 -0.81 -3.31 3.03
CA LEU A 419 -0.27 -2.18 3.82
C LEU A 419 1.07 -1.66 3.30
N ARG A 420 1.81 -2.43 2.55
CA ARG A 420 3.02 -1.98 1.84
C ARG A 420 2.71 -0.92 0.79
N ARG A 421 1.55 -1.04 0.09
CA ARG A 421 1.07 -0.10 -0.95
C ARG A 421 0.29 1.04 -0.35
N HIS A 422 -0.53 0.74 0.65
CA HIS A 422 -1.47 1.64 1.30
C HIS A 422 -1.19 1.74 2.79
N PRO A 423 -0.04 2.32 3.20
CA PRO A 423 0.36 2.34 4.61
C PRO A 423 -0.55 3.19 5.50
N ASP A 424 -1.32 4.11 4.91
CA ASP A 424 -2.35 4.89 5.60
C ASP A 424 -3.55 4.04 6.01
N LEU A 425 -3.79 2.90 5.36
CA LEU A 425 -4.94 2.04 5.60
C LEU A 425 -4.97 1.53 7.04
N LYS A 426 -3.84 1.16 7.62
CA LYS A 426 -3.76 0.69 9.02
C LYS A 426 -4.20 1.73 10.04
N TRP A 427 -4.15 3.03 9.69
CA TRP A 427 -4.58 4.14 10.55
C TRP A 427 -6.06 4.49 10.34
N ARG A 428 -6.64 4.09 9.21
CA ARG A 428 -8.05 4.30 8.87
C ARG A 428 -8.94 3.13 9.28
N LEU A 429 -8.39 1.91 9.28
CA LEU A 429 -9.10 0.67 9.58
C LEU A 429 -9.42 0.59 11.08
N GLN A 430 -10.62 0.14 11.41
CA GLN A 430 -11.09 -0.12 12.77
C GLN A 430 -11.47 -1.59 12.95
N PRO A 431 -11.50 -2.11 14.20
CA PRO A 431 -11.95 -3.48 14.46
C PRO A 431 -13.32 -3.80 13.87
N ASP A 432 -14.30 -2.89 14.03
CA ASP A 432 -15.69 -3.05 13.57
C ASP A 432 -15.79 -3.16 12.03
N ASP A 433 -14.82 -2.61 11.30
CA ASP A 433 -14.80 -2.75 9.85
C ASP A 433 -14.53 -4.16 9.40
N VAL A 434 -13.62 -4.83 10.10
CA VAL A 434 -13.30 -6.22 9.79
C VAL A 434 -14.55 -7.09 10.00
N ASP A 435 -15.29 -6.84 11.08
CA ASP A 435 -16.53 -7.55 11.38
C ASP A 435 -17.60 -7.25 10.31
N HIS A 436 -17.70 -6.00 9.88
CA HIS A 436 -18.58 -5.61 8.75
C HIS A 436 -18.18 -6.31 7.44
N TYR A 437 -16.89 -6.30 7.08
CA TYR A 437 -16.42 -7.00 5.88
C TYR A 437 -16.70 -8.51 5.96
N GLN A 438 -16.50 -9.12 7.12
CA GLN A 438 -16.80 -10.54 7.30
C GLN A 438 -18.27 -10.86 6.98
N GLN A 439 -19.22 -10.06 7.45
CA GLN A 439 -20.64 -10.25 7.15
C GLN A 439 -20.98 -9.98 5.68
N LEU A 440 -20.40 -8.92 5.10
CA LEU A 440 -20.58 -8.60 3.69
C LEU A 440 -20.05 -9.74 2.78
N GLN A 441 -18.87 -10.28 3.08
CA GLN A 441 -18.29 -11.40 2.36
C GLN A 441 -19.20 -12.62 2.39
N ARG A 442 -19.81 -12.95 3.53
CA ARG A 442 -20.80 -14.02 3.67
C ARG A 442 -22.00 -13.83 2.74
N THR A 443 -22.55 -12.61 2.74
CA THR A 443 -23.68 -12.26 1.89
C THR A 443 -23.33 -12.40 0.41
N ILE A 444 -22.16 -11.92 -0.01
CA ILE A 444 -21.67 -12.02 -1.38
C ILE A 444 -21.47 -13.48 -1.80
N VAL A 445 -20.83 -14.29 -0.97
CA VAL A 445 -20.60 -15.71 -1.27
C VAL A 445 -21.92 -16.45 -1.45
N LEU A 446 -22.91 -16.23 -0.58
CA LEU A 446 -24.23 -16.87 -0.71
C LEU A 446 -24.95 -16.47 -1.99
N ALA A 447 -24.82 -15.23 -2.44
CA ALA A 447 -25.37 -14.79 -3.74
C ALA A 447 -24.61 -15.46 -4.90
N ALA A 448 -23.28 -15.52 -4.83
CA ALA A 448 -22.44 -16.14 -5.85
C ALA A 448 -22.73 -17.64 -6.04
N LEU A 449 -23.00 -18.38 -4.95
CA LEU A 449 -23.34 -19.81 -5.00
C LEU A 449 -24.57 -20.11 -5.85
N ARG A 450 -25.55 -19.20 -5.91
CA ARG A 450 -26.80 -19.36 -6.70
C ARG A 450 -26.51 -19.30 -8.20
N LEU A 451 -25.44 -18.63 -8.61
CA LEU A 451 -25.07 -18.41 -10.01
C LEU A 451 -24.33 -19.59 -10.63
N LEU A 452 -23.77 -20.46 -9.79
CA LEU A 452 -23.03 -21.65 -10.22
C LEU A 452 -23.97 -22.75 -10.75
N ARG A 453 -23.66 -23.31 -11.93
CA ARG A 453 -24.27 -24.52 -12.41
C ARG A 453 -23.86 -25.74 -11.54
N PRO A 454 -24.56 -26.86 -11.61
CA PRO A 454 -24.05 -28.12 -11.10
C PRO A 454 -22.66 -28.42 -11.67
N GLY A 455 -21.73 -28.92 -10.87
CA GLY A 455 -20.32 -29.11 -11.23
C GLY A 455 -19.54 -27.81 -11.49
N GLY A 456 -20.10 -26.66 -11.15
CA GLY A 456 -19.42 -25.35 -11.25
C GLY A 456 -18.49 -25.09 -10.05
N ARG A 457 -17.53 -24.16 -10.23
CA ARG A 457 -16.49 -23.86 -9.26
C ARG A 457 -16.63 -22.47 -8.66
N LEU A 458 -16.70 -22.39 -7.33
CA LEU A 458 -16.55 -21.13 -6.58
C LEU A 458 -15.07 -20.90 -6.27
N VAL A 459 -14.61 -19.68 -6.47
CA VAL A 459 -13.31 -19.20 -5.99
C VAL A 459 -13.55 -17.95 -5.13
N TYR A 460 -13.19 -18.05 -3.88
CA TYR A 460 -13.18 -16.93 -2.94
C TYR A 460 -11.76 -16.41 -2.78
N ALA A 461 -11.57 -15.10 -2.78
CA ALA A 461 -10.26 -14.49 -2.61
C ALA A 461 -10.35 -13.18 -1.82
N THR A 462 -9.27 -12.86 -1.08
CA THR A 462 -9.08 -11.60 -0.37
C THR A 462 -7.63 -11.12 -0.50
N CYS A 463 -7.42 -9.83 -0.24
CA CYS A 463 -6.09 -9.26 0.03
C CYS A 463 -5.94 -8.97 1.54
N SER A 464 -6.34 -9.89 2.40
CA SER A 464 -6.30 -9.77 3.85
C SER A 464 -5.29 -10.73 4.48
N LEU A 465 -4.67 -10.30 5.60
CA LEU A 465 -3.88 -11.13 6.51
C LEU A 465 -4.72 -11.74 7.64
N LEU A 466 -5.98 -11.30 7.81
CA LEU A 466 -6.76 -11.61 9.00
C LEU A 466 -7.49 -12.96 8.86
N ALA A 467 -7.47 -13.75 9.93
CA ALA A 467 -8.18 -15.03 9.98
C ALA A 467 -9.70 -14.85 9.83
N ASP A 468 -10.23 -13.73 10.32
CA ASP A 468 -11.64 -13.34 10.24
C ASP A 468 -12.17 -13.35 8.80
N GLU A 469 -11.35 -12.89 7.86
CA GLU A 469 -11.69 -12.76 6.44
C GLU A 469 -11.22 -13.96 5.60
N ASN A 470 -10.41 -14.86 6.18
CA ASN A 470 -9.79 -15.99 5.51
C ASN A 470 -10.26 -17.33 6.12
N ALA A 471 -9.51 -17.88 7.09
CA ALA A 471 -9.76 -19.22 7.63
C ALA A 471 -11.15 -19.34 8.29
N GLN A 472 -11.61 -18.33 9.03
CA GLN A 472 -12.94 -18.33 9.66
C GLN A 472 -14.07 -18.28 8.61
N GLN A 473 -13.87 -17.58 7.49
CA GLN A 473 -14.83 -17.59 6.39
C GLN A 473 -14.91 -18.98 5.74
N MET A 474 -13.77 -19.67 5.62
CA MET A 474 -13.73 -21.01 5.07
C MET A 474 -14.43 -22.02 5.97
N GLN A 475 -14.21 -21.94 7.28
CA GLN A 475 -14.91 -22.77 8.26
C GLN A 475 -16.42 -22.52 8.20
N TRP A 476 -16.84 -21.25 8.26
CA TRP A 476 -18.25 -20.88 8.18
C TRP A 476 -18.92 -21.37 6.88
N LEU A 477 -18.19 -21.30 5.74
CA LEU A 477 -18.72 -21.74 4.46
C LEU A 477 -18.83 -23.27 4.40
N ALA A 478 -17.83 -23.99 4.89
CA ALA A 478 -17.86 -25.45 4.94
C ALA A 478 -19.04 -25.99 5.75
N GLU A 479 -19.36 -25.36 6.88
CA GLU A 479 -20.53 -25.70 7.72
C GLU A 479 -21.87 -25.53 6.98
N ARG A 480 -21.94 -24.61 6.00
CA ARG A 480 -23.17 -24.30 5.26
C ARG A 480 -23.34 -25.05 3.95
N LEU A 481 -22.25 -25.44 3.31
CA LEU A 481 -22.30 -26.03 1.98
C LEU A 481 -22.84 -27.46 1.95
N GLY A 482 -22.85 -28.18 3.06
CA GLY A 482 -23.29 -29.58 3.12
C GLY A 482 -22.33 -30.57 2.47
N SER A 483 -22.65 -31.86 2.57
CA SER A 483 -21.72 -32.96 2.28
C SER A 483 -21.38 -33.20 0.79
N GLY A 484 -22.05 -32.52 -0.13
CA GLY A 484 -21.83 -32.72 -1.57
C GLY A 484 -20.77 -31.76 -2.18
N TRP A 485 -20.37 -30.71 -1.47
CA TRP A 485 -19.38 -29.79 -1.95
C TRP A 485 -17.96 -30.27 -1.65
N GLN A 486 -17.05 -30.04 -2.60
CA GLN A 486 -15.65 -30.44 -2.46
C GLN A 486 -14.76 -29.20 -2.39
N ALA A 487 -14.03 -29.04 -1.30
CA ALA A 487 -12.94 -28.09 -1.23
C ALA A 487 -11.78 -28.57 -2.12
N THR A 488 -11.42 -27.80 -3.14
CA THR A 488 -10.45 -28.22 -4.15
C THR A 488 -9.10 -27.52 -4.04
N ALA A 489 -9.06 -26.33 -3.42
CA ALA A 489 -7.84 -25.60 -3.19
C ALA A 489 -7.99 -24.62 -2.03
N GLN A 490 -6.90 -24.41 -1.30
CA GLN A 490 -6.73 -23.29 -0.36
C GLN A 490 -5.27 -22.88 -0.39
N ARG A 491 -5.00 -21.61 -0.61
CA ARG A 491 -3.63 -21.04 -0.63
C ARG A 491 -3.61 -19.66 0.00
N ALA A 492 -2.48 -19.37 0.66
CA ALA A 492 -2.14 -18.03 1.11
C ALA A 492 -0.79 -17.66 0.49
N TRP A 493 -0.69 -16.45 -0.02
CA TRP A 493 0.56 -15.80 -0.39
C TRP A 493 0.84 -14.76 0.66
N LEU A 494 1.98 -14.85 1.31
CA LEU A 494 2.35 -13.97 2.42
C LEU A 494 3.48 -13.04 1.99
N PRO A 495 3.55 -11.82 2.54
CA PRO A 495 4.69 -10.94 2.33
C PRO A 495 5.98 -11.62 2.77
N GLY A 496 7.02 -11.56 1.93
CA GLY A 496 8.29 -12.21 2.21
C GLY A 496 9.46 -11.53 1.51
N GLU A 497 10.64 -12.16 1.57
CA GLU A 497 11.87 -11.65 0.94
C GLU A 497 11.73 -11.45 -0.57
N GLN A 498 10.94 -12.29 -1.23
CA GLN A 498 10.66 -12.18 -2.66
C GLN A 498 9.69 -11.02 -3.01
N GLY A 499 9.20 -10.28 -2.01
CA GLY A 499 8.22 -9.21 -2.20
C GLY A 499 6.79 -9.74 -2.42
N GLY A 500 5.89 -8.86 -2.84
CA GLY A 500 4.46 -9.14 -3.01
C GLY A 500 3.63 -8.73 -1.81
N ASP A 501 2.34 -8.57 -2.03
CA ASP A 501 1.34 -8.31 -1.00
C ASP A 501 0.79 -9.64 -0.47
N ALA A 502 0.03 -9.61 0.63
CA ALA A 502 -0.67 -10.79 1.10
C ALA A 502 -1.97 -10.99 0.32
N PHE A 503 -2.19 -12.25 -0.03
CA PHE A 503 -3.45 -12.70 -0.62
C PHE A 503 -3.84 -14.05 -0.04
N PHE A 504 -5.13 -14.31 -0.04
CA PHE A 504 -5.71 -15.59 0.30
C PHE A 504 -6.71 -16.01 -0.79
N MET A 505 -6.81 -17.31 -1.05
CA MET A 505 -7.86 -17.87 -1.86
C MET A 505 -8.26 -19.24 -1.39
N ALA A 506 -9.51 -19.59 -1.65
CA ALA A 506 -10.00 -20.95 -1.53
C ALA A 506 -11.03 -21.25 -2.62
N ALA A 507 -11.14 -22.52 -3.00
CA ALA A 507 -12.03 -22.95 -4.07
C ALA A 507 -12.81 -24.19 -3.69
N TRP A 508 -14.06 -24.25 -4.16
CA TRP A 508 -14.98 -25.38 -4.00
C TRP A 508 -15.64 -25.73 -5.31
N GLU A 509 -15.96 -26.99 -5.48
CA GLU A 509 -16.80 -27.49 -6.57
C GLU A 509 -18.19 -27.84 -6.06
N LYS A 510 -19.20 -27.32 -6.78
CA LYS A 510 -20.59 -27.60 -6.53
C LYS A 510 -20.91 -29.06 -6.95
N PRO A 511 -21.75 -29.80 -6.21
CA PRO A 511 -22.22 -31.12 -6.66
C PRO A 511 -22.78 -31.07 -8.08
N GLY A 512 -22.57 -32.18 -8.83
CA GLY A 512 -23.05 -32.36 -10.19
C GLY A 512 -24.57 -32.53 -10.30
#